data_0449b4045c60695b84f4a19d17aafc2d
#
_entry.id   0449b4045c60695b84f4a19d17aafc2d
#
_cell.length_a   1.000
_cell.length_b   1.000
_cell.length_c   1.000
_cell.angle_alpha   90.00
_cell.angle_beta   90.00
_cell.angle_gamma   90.00
#
_symmetry.space_group_name_H-M   'P 1'
#
loop_
_entity.id
_entity.type
_entity.pdbx_description
1 polymer ?
#
loop_
_entity_poly.entity_id
_entity_poly.type
_entity_poly.pdbx_seq_one_letter_code
_entity_poly.pdbx_strand_id
1 'polypeptide(L)'
;MNDNVIEVADLNFSYLPERKVLENVNFSVKSGESCCILGPNGGGKTTLLKLLLGFLKPDSGSVRILGENAEKICHKIGYMPQVQKVDCFFPISVLEVVMSGTIYGTNGIFFNQKRRKDALEMLEKMNIQHLAKRNFNEISGGEKQRVLIARSLASRPEILLLDEPTANIDPGAEQCFYELLDELQKELTLLTVSHDLGFVKSNISKIICVNRFVKIHNPADFNSSDIDNIYNHHVKMVAHHDDCHCGCDGHKHIWKRKK
;
A
#
# COMPACT_ATOMS: atom_id res chain seq x y z
N MET A 1 -5.43 -25.98 7.15
CA MET A 1 -6.26 -24.95 6.51
C MET A 1 -5.33 -24.10 5.65
N ASN A 2 -5.76 -23.66 4.48
CA ASN A 2 -4.90 -22.86 3.63
C ASN A 2 -4.89 -21.42 4.20
N ASP A 3 -3.76 -20.98 4.77
CA ASP A 3 -3.66 -19.65 5.42
C ASP A 3 -3.45 -18.53 4.40
N ASN A 4 -3.49 -18.84 3.09
CA ASN A 4 -3.30 -17.84 2.04
C ASN A 4 -4.55 -16.96 1.91
N VAL A 5 -4.36 -15.66 2.04
CA VAL A 5 -5.40 -14.66 1.82
C VAL A 5 -5.36 -14.07 0.41
N ILE A 6 -4.21 -14.19 -0.28
CA ILE A 6 -4.04 -13.86 -1.71
C ILE A 6 -3.39 -15.05 -2.39
N GLU A 7 -3.98 -15.50 -3.51
CA GLU A 7 -3.42 -16.54 -4.37
C GLU A 7 -3.52 -16.07 -5.83
N VAL A 8 -2.38 -16.06 -6.50
CA VAL A 8 -2.26 -15.75 -7.91
C VAL A 8 -1.62 -16.96 -8.59
N ALA A 9 -2.30 -17.56 -9.56
CA ALA A 9 -1.85 -18.75 -10.25
C ALA A 9 -1.93 -18.59 -11.76
N ASP A 10 -0.79 -18.80 -12.43
CA ASP A 10 -0.59 -18.81 -13.89
C ASP A 10 -1.17 -17.56 -14.58
N LEU A 11 -1.14 -16.41 -13.87
CA LEU A 11 -1.76 -15.18 -14.28
C LEU A 11 -1.05 -14.58 -15.50
N ASN A 12 -1.82 -14.35 -16.56
CA ASN A 12 -1.41 -13.60 -17.74
C ASN A 12 -2.37 -12.44 -17.98
N PHE A 13 -1.82 -11.28 -18.35
CA PHE A 13 -2.63 -10.11 -18.66
C PHE A 13 -1.99 -9.21 -19.70
N SER A 14 -2.81 -8.69 -20.62
CA SER A 14 -2.45 -7.75 -21.68
C SER A 14 -3.54 -6.70 -21.84
N TYR A 15 -3.17 -5.41 -22.02
CA TYR A 15 -4.14 -4.39 -22.45
C TYR A 15 -4.44 -4.49 -23.95
N LEU A 16 -3.48 -4.98 -24.72
CA LEU A 16 -3.58 -5.24 -26.17
C LEU A 16 -3.01 -6.64 -26.42
N PRO A 17 -3.57 -7.42 -27.35
CA PRO A 17 -3.17 -8.81 -27.58
C PRO A 17 -1.67 -9.01 -27.81
N GLU A 18 -1.00 -8.03 -28.44
CA GLU A 18 0.41 -8.11 -28.80
C GLU A 18 1.36 -7.65 -27.68
N ARG A 19 0.84 -7.01 -26.62
CA ARG A 19 1.65 -6.42 -25.56
C ARG A 19 1.32 -7.00 -24.19
N LYS A 20 1.97 -8.11 -23.85
CA LYS A 20 1.86 -8.71 -22.52
C LYS A 20 2.45 -7.77 -21.45
N VAL A 21 1.66 -7.52 -20.41
CA VAL A 21 2.04 -6.71 -19.25
C VAL A 21 2.45 -7.58 -18.07
N LEU A 22 1.73 -8.68 -17.86
CA LEU A 22 2.05 -9.70 -16.86
C LEU A 22 2.02 -11.07 -17.54
N GLU A 23 2.99 -11.92 -17.22
CA GLU A 23 3.15 -13.22 -17.87
C GLU A 23 3.54 -14.29 -16.85
N ASN A 24 2.74 -15.36 -16.81
CA ASN A 24 2.93 -16.53 -15.95
C ASN A 24 3.23 -16.16 -14.47
N VAL A 25 2.43 -15.24 -13.92
CA VAL A 25 2.61 -14.73 -12.57
C VAL A 25 2.05 -15.71 -11.56
N ASN A 26 2.89 -16.11 -10.61
CA ASN A 26 2.55 -17.05 -9.56
C ASN A 26 3.07 -16.53 -8.21
N PHE A 27 2.20 -16.29 -7.23
CA PHE A 27 2.58 -16.02 -5.85
C PHE A 27 1.40 -16.19 -4.90
N SER A 28 1.71 -16.29 -3.62
CA SER A 28 0.71 -16.27 -2.55
C SER A 28 1.16 -15.40 -1.38
N VAL A 29 0.16 -14.88 -0.64
CA VAL A 29 0.37 -14.10 0.58
C VAL A 29 -0.49 -14.71 1.67
N LYS A 30 0.11 -14.95 2.84
CA LYS A 30 -0.58 -15.48 4.02
C LYS A 30 -1.21 -14.36 4.84
N SER A 31 -2.18 -14.74 5.67
CA SER A 31 -2.78 -13.81 6.63
C SER A 31 -1.71 -13.23 7.56
N GLY A 32 -1.74 -11.89 7.76
CA GLY A 32 -0.80 -11.17 8.60
C GLY A 32 0.60 -10.95 7.99
N GLU A 33 0.87 -11.42 6.75
CA GLU A 33 2.12 -11.07 6.07
C GLU A 33 2.12 -9.59 5.63
N SER A 34 3.29 -8.96 5.74
CA SER A 34 3.58 -7.67 5.15
C SER A 34 4.47 -7.87 3.93
N CYS A 35 3.98 -7.50 2.74
CA CYS A 35 4.68 -7.71 1.48
C CYS A 35 5.00 -6.36 0.81
N CYS A 36 6.20 -6.26 0.24
CA CYS A 36 6.59 -5.12 -0.60
C CYS A 36 6.61 -5.54 -2.07
N ILE A 37 5.90 -4.79 -2.91
CA ILE A 37 5.90 -4.96 -4.37
C ILE A 37 6.88 -3.95 -4.96
N LEU A 38 7.96 -4.44 -5.55
CA LEU A 38 8.99 -3.65 -6.21
C LEU A 38 8.98 -3.86 -7.72
N GLY A 39 9.52 -2.90 -8.47
CA GLY A 39 9.73 -3.05 -9.91
C GLY A 39 9.82 -1.72 -10.64
N PRO A 40 10.29 -1.71 -11.90
CA PRO A 40 10.45 -0.50 -12.70
C PRO A 40 9.10 0.14 -13.05
N ASN A 41 9.15 1.41 -13.45
CA ASN A 41 7.98 2.07 -14.03
C ASN A 41 7.58 1.34 -15.32
N GLY A 42 6.26 1.06 -15.46
CA GLY A 42 5.75 0.24 -16.55
C GLY A 42 5.93 -1.27 -16.39
N GLY A 43 6.55 -1.76 -15.30
CA GLY A 43 6.79 -3.19 -15.04
C GLY A 43 5.53 -4.00 -14.70
N GLY A 44 4.35 -3.37 -14.57
CA GLY A 44 3.07 -4.06 -14.32
C GLY A 44 2.55 -3.96 -12.88
N LYS A 45 3.20 -3.22 -11.97
CA LYS A 45 2.79 -3.10 -10.55
C LYS A 45 1.34 -2.63 -10.38
N THR A 46 0.98 -1.49 -10.97
CA THR A 46 -0.39 -0.95 -10.91
C THR A 46 -1.40 -1.86 -11.61
N THR A 47 -0.98 -2.57 -12.67
CA THR A 47 -1.81 -3.58 -13.34
C THR A 47 -2.07 -4.76 -12.41
N LEU A 48 -1.04 -5.25 -11.72
CA LEU A 48 -1.20 -6.31 -10.73
C LEU A 48 -2.15 -5.88 -9.60
N LEU A 49 -1.99 -4.66 -9.05
CA LEU A 49 -2.94 -4.14 -8.04
C LEU A 49 -4.38 -4.10 -8.57
N LYS A 50 -4.60 -3.65 -9.81
CA LYS A 50 -5.95 -3.61 -10.40
C LYS A 50 -6.56 -5.01 -10.58
N LEU A 51 -5.74 -6.02 -10.86
CA LEU A 51 -6.17 -7.43 -10.93
C LEU A 51 -6.51 -7.97 -9.53
N LEU A 52 -5.69 -7.66 -8.52
CA LEU A 52 -5.98 -8.03 -7.11
C LEU A 52 -7.26 -7.35 -6.60
N LEU A 53 -7.53 -6.12 -7.03
CA LEU A 53 -8.75 -5.38 -6.69
C LEU A 53 -9.98 -5.82 -7.50
N GLY A 54 -9.82 -6.71 -8.47
CA GLY A 54 -10.90 -7.13 -9.36
C GLY A 54 -11.36 -6.06 -10.36
N PHE A 55 -10.60 -4.97 -10.54
CA PHE A 55 -10.89 -3.94 -11.56
C PHE A 55 -10.53 -4.39 -12.98
N LEU A 56 -9.67 -5.39 -13.08
CA LEU A 56 -9.29 -6.04 -14.35
C LEU A 56 -9.48 -7.55 -14.19
N LYS A 57 -9.79 -8.20 -15.32
CA LYS A 57 -9.85 -9.66 -15.43
C LYS A 57 -8.59 -10.18 -16.09
N PRO A 58 -7.98 -11.28 -15.61
CA PRO A 58 -6.86 -11.90 -16.28
C PRO A 58 -7.27 -12.51 -17.64
N ASP A 59 -6.36 -12.50 -18.60
CA ASP A 59 -6.53 -13.20 -19.87
C ASP A 59 -6.53 -14.72 -19.65
N SER A 60 -5.69 -15.20 -18.72
CA SER A 60 -5.64 -16.59 -18.26
C SER A 60 -5.10 -16.67 -16.84
N GLY A 61 -5.26 -17.82 -16.19
CA GLY A 61 -4.92 -18.02 -14.80
C GLY A 61 -6.01 -17.56 -13.85
N SER A 62 -5.66 -17.33 -12.59
CA SER A 62 -6.64 -16.94 -11.56
C SER A 62 -6.06 -16.02 -10.50
N VAL A 63 -6.93 -15.16 -9.95
CA VAL A 63 -6.68 -14.33 -8.76
C VAL A 63 -7.74 -14.64 -7.74
N ARG A 64 -7.34 -15.18 -6.60
CA ARG A 64 -8.21 -15.47 -5.46
C ARG A 64 -7.83 -14.62 -4.27
N ILE A 65 -8.81 -14.04 -3.63
CA ILE A 65 -8.69 -13.26 -2.40
C ILE A 65 -9.60 -13.90 -1.36
N LEU A 66 -9.04 -14.26 -0.20
CA LEU A 66 -9.76 -14.97 0.86
C LEU A 66 -10.52 -16.22 0.35
N GLY A 67 -9.91 -16.93 -0.62
CA GLY A 67 -10.50 -18.10 -1.27
C GLY A 67 -11.54 -17.83 -2.35
N GLU A 68 -11.96 -16.58 -2.54
CA GLU A 68 -12.96 -16.14 -3.52
C GLU A 68 -12.32 -15.42 -4.71
N ASN A 69 -13.05 -15.30 -5.82
CA ASN A 69 -12.60 -14.49 -6.95
C ASN A 69 -12.52 -13.01 -6.55
N ALA A 70 -11.44 -12.33 -6.92
CA ALA A 70 -11.17 -10.94 -6.55
C ALA A 70 -12.34 -9.98 -6.85
N GLU A 71 -13.05 -10.17 -7.97
CA GLU A 71 -14.20 -9.34 -8.36
C GLU A 71 -15.35 -9.35 -7.32
N LYS A 72 -15.52 -10.44 -6.57
CA LYS A 72 -16.61 -10.60 -5.59
C LYS A 72 -16.28 -10.05 -4.22
N ILE A 73 -15.00 -9.93 -3.90
CA ILE A 73 -14.54 -9.70 -2.53
C ILE A 73 -13.80 -8.37 -2.33
N CYS A 74 -13.83 -7.50 -3.32
CA CYS A 74 -13.12 -6.20 -3.28
C CYS A 74 -13.46 -5.35 -2.03
N HIS A 75 -14.63 -5.55 -1.40
CA HIS A 75 -15.02 -4.86 -0.18
C HIS A 75 -14.21 -5.26 1.07
N LYS A 76 -13.52 -6.40 1.01
CA LYS A 76 -12.60 -6.87 2.06
C LYS A 76 -11.19 -6.34 1.91
N ILE A 77 -10.95 -5.58 0.85
CA ILE A 77 -9.66 -4.97 0.55
C ILE A 77 -9.77 -3.46 0.75
N GLY A 78 -8.97 -2.92 1.65
CA GLY A 78 -8.71 -1.48 1.73
C GLY A 78 -7.71 -1.11 0.65
N TYR A 79 -7.97 -0.05 -0.11
CA TYR A 79 -7.06 0.42 -1.13
C TYR A 79 -6.75 1.90 -0.99
N MET A 80 -5.48 2.21 -0.87
CA MET A 80 -4.95 3.55 -0.94
C MET A 80 -4.24 3.74 -2.29
N PRO A 81 -4.83 4.48 -3.24
CA PRO A 81 -4.20 4.76 -4.53
C PRO A 81 -3.05 5.74 -4.38
N GLN A 82 -2.13 5.71 -5.34
CA GLN A 82 -1.11 6.74 -5.47
C GLN A 82 -1.76 8.12 -5.55
N VAL A 83 -1.30 9.04 -4.68
CA VAL A 83 -1.81 10.41 -4.65
C VAL A 83 -1.25 11.16 -5.85
N GLN A 84 -2.03 11.22 -6.92
CA GLN A 84 -1.75 12.16 -8.01
C GLN A 84 -2.17 13.58 -7.58
N LYS A 85 -1.45 14.60 -8.03
CA LYS A 85 -1.87 16.00 -7.88
C LYS A 85 -3.16 16.19 -8.69
N VAL A 86 -4.28 15.89 -8.06
CA VAL A 86 -5.60 16.21 -8.61
C VAL A 86 -5.92 17.62 -8.13
N ASP A 87 -6.10 18.55 -9.04
CA ASP A 87 -6.65 19.87 -8.75
C ASP A 87 -8.12 19.71 -8.37
N CYS A 88 -8.36 19.27 -7.14
CA CYS A 88 -9.70 19.11 -6.61
C CYS A 88 -10.17 20.45 -6.09
N PHE A 89 -10.83 21.25 -6.93
CA PHE A 89 -11.58 22.44 -6.51
C PHE A 89 -12.85 22.11 -5.71
N PHE A 90 -13.16 20.82 -5.53
CA PHE A 90 -14.34 20.40 -4.81
C PHE A 90 -14.12 20.52 -3.30
N PRO A 91 -14.93 21.35 -2.59
CA PRO A 91 -14.80 21.51 -1.15
C PRO A 91 -15.36 20.29 -0.42
N ILE A 92 -14.50 19.32 -0.10
CA ILE A 92 -14.84 18.12 0.65
C ILE A 92 -14.10 18.12 1.99
N SER A 93 -14.80 17.83 3.07
CA SER A 93 -14.19 17.71 4.39
C SER A 93 -13.43 16.39 4.56
N VAL A 94 -12.44 16.39 5.43
CA VAL A 94 -11.67 15.19 5.81
C VAL A 94 -12.62 14.05 6.24
N LEU A 95 -13.64 14.35 7.03
CA LEU A 95 -14.62 13.36 7.47
C LEU A 95 -15.37 12.74 6.28
N GLU A 96 -15.81 13.55 5.31
CA GLU A 96 -16.51 13.05 4.11
C GLU A 96 -15.61 12.18 3.24
N VAL A 97 -14.32 12.52 3.12
CA VAL A 97 -13.34 11.67 2.44
C VAL A 97 -13.28 10.30 3.11
N VAL A 98 -13.15 10.23 4.44
CA VAL A 98 -13.08 8.95 5.15
C VAL A 98 -14.39 8.19 5.06
N MET A 99 -15.53 8.86 5.19
CA MET A 99 -16.87 8.26 5.03
C MET A 99 -17.05 7.64 3.64
N SER A 100 -16.43 8.17 2.61
CA SER A 100 -16.49 7.58 1.26
C SER A 100 -15.94 6.14 1.20
N GLY A 101 -15.04 5.77 2.10
CA GLY A 101 -14.51 4.41 2.21
C GLY A 101 -15.52 3.36 2.70
N THR A 102 -16.67 3.78 3.23
CA THR A 102 -17.72 2.89 3.76
C THR A 102 -18.88 2.64 2.78
N ILE A 103 -18.77 3.08 1.52
CA ILE A 103 -19.92 3.11 0.57
C ILE A 103 -20.30 1.72 0.04
N TYR A 104 -19.47 0.70 0.21
CA TYR A 104 -19.73 -0.62 -0.35
C TYR A 104 -21.03 -1.26 0.21
N GLY A 105 -21.83 -1.82 -0.70
CA GLY A 105 -22.98 -2.66 -0.35
C GLY A 105 -24.22 -1.92 0.18
N THR A 106 -24.27 -0.60 0.10
CA THR A 106 -25.41 0.17 0.58
C THR A 106 -26.18 0.82 -0.57
N ASN A 107 -27.49 0.57 -0.62
CA ASN A 107 -28.41 1.16 -1.59
C ASN A 107 -28.68 2.65 -1.30
N GLY A 108 -27.63 3.46 -1.20
CA GLY A 108 -27.84 4.90 -1.04
C GLY A 108 -26.66 5.68 -0.48
N ILE A 109 -26.56 6.91 -0.96
CA ILE A 109 -25.58 7.94 -0.58
C ILE A 109 -25.93 8.55 0.80
N PHE A 110 -26.90 7.98 1.51
CA PHE A 110 -27.38 8.57 2.76
C PHE A 110 -26.30 8.50 3.84
N PHE A 111 -25.94 9.69 4.35
CA PHE A 111 -25.10 9.88 5.53
C PHE A 111 -25.76 9.17 6.75
N ASN A 112 -25.33 7.94 7.01
CA ASN A 112 -25.80 7.19 8.15
C ASN A 112 -24.93 7.55 9.35
N GLN A 113 -25.55 7.74 10.53
CA GLN A 113 -24.83 7.99 11.79
C GLN A 113 -23.76 6.94 12.09
N LYS A 114 -24.01 5.68 11.71
CA LYS A 114 -23.04 4.59 11.84
C LYS A 114 -21.77 4.86 11.04
N ARG A 115 -21.88 5.23 9.76
CA ARG A 115 -20.72 5.55 8.90
C ARG A 115 -19.91 6.72 9.44
N ARG A 116 -20.60 7.74 9.94
CA ARG A 116 -19.95 8.88 10.56
C ARG A 116 -19.16 8.46 11.81
N LYS A 117 -19.72 7.57 12.63
CA LYS A 117 -19.04 7.02 13.80
C LYS A 117 -17.82 6.20 13.40
N ASP A 118 -17.96 5.28 12.45
CA ASP A 118 -16.86 4.46 11.94
C ASP A 118 -15.73 5.33 11.34
N ALA A 119 -16.07 6.38 10.58
CA ALA A 119 -15.08 7.30 10.02
C ALA A 119 -14.36 8.11 11.10
N LEU A 120 -15.05 8.57 12.15
CA LEU A 120 -14.44 9.28 13.27
C LEU A 120 -13.49 8.37 14.06
N GLU A 121 -13.85 7.10 14.26
CA GLU A 121 -12.98 6.09 14.87
C GLU A 121 -11.67 5.91 14.07
N MET A 122 -11.78 5.85 12.74
CA MET A 122 -10.58 5.74 11.88
C MET A 122 -9.72 7.01 11.91
N LEU A 123 -10.33 8.19 11.95
CA LEU A 123 -9.60 9.45 12.12
C LEU A 123 -8.87 9.53 13.47
N GLU A 124 -9.48 9.01 14.53
CA GLU A 124 -8.87 8.91 15.85
C GLU A 124 -7.68 7.93 15.84
N LYS A 125 -7.87 6.73 15.25
CA LYS A 125 -6.78 5.74 15.07
C LYS A 125 -5.57 6.33 14.32
N MET A 126 -5.82 7.26 13.39
CA MET A 126 -4.77 7.95 12.62
C MET A 126 -4.23 9.22 13.32
N ASN A 127 -4.71 9.56 14.53
CA ASN A 127 -4.37 10.79 15.28
C ASN A 127 -4.67 12.09 14.51
N ILE A 128 -5.71 12.11 13.68
CA ILE A 128 -6.13 13.28 12.86
C ILE A 128 -7.60 13.65 13.04
N GLN A 129 -8.25 13.23 14.13
CA GLN A 129 -9.67 13.53 14.40
C GLN A 129 -9.96 15.03 14.47
N HIS A 130 -8.97 15.84 14.93
CA HIS A 130 -9.06 17.30 14.99
C HIS A 130 -9.23 17.95 13.61
N LEU A 131 -8.88 17.25 12.52
CA LEU A 131 -9.01 17.72 11.14
C LEU A 131 -10.37 17.38 10.51
N ALA A 132 -11.26 16.66 11.19
CA ALA A 132 -12.50 16.10 10.62
C ALA A 132 -13.35 17.10 9.83
N LYS A 133 -13.40 18.36 10.27
CA LYS A 133 -14.18 19.44 9.65
C LYS A 133 -13.36 20.29 8.66
N ARG A 134 -12.04 20.09 8.56
CA ARG A 134 -11.20 20.85 7.63
C ARG A 134 -11.43 20.38 6.21
N ASN A 135 -11.19 21.28 5.26
CA ASN A 135 -11.16 20.94 3.84
C ASN A 135 -9.95 20.03 3.56
N PHE A 136 -10.16 18.92 2.86
CA PHE A 136 -9.11 17.96 2.51
C PHE A 136 -7.98 18.59 1.69
N ASN A 137 -8.28 19.63 0.89
CA ASN A 137 -7.25 20.29 0.09
C ASN A 137 -6.32 21.20 0.90
N GLU A 138 -6.73 21.62 2.11
CA GLU A 138 -6.03 22.60 2.96
C GLU A 138 -5.11 21.95 4.01
N ILE A 139 -5.06 20.63 4.08
CA ILE A 139 -4.20 19.90 4.99
C ILE A 139 -2.87 19.52 4.33
N SER A 140 -1.84 19.26 5.13
CA SER A 140 -0.50 18.88 4.67
C SER A 140 -0.47 17.53 3.93
N GLY A 141 0.60 17.26 3.20
CA GLY A 141 0.78 16.00 2.46
C GLY A 141 0.72 14.77 3.37
N GLY A 142 1.40 14.79 4.50
CA GLY A 142 1.38 13.69 5.48
C GLY A 142 -0.01 13.50 6.11
N GLU A 143 -0.74 14.60 6.41
CA GLU A 143 -2.12 14.52 6.89
C GLU A 143 -3.05 13.92 5.82
N LYS A 144 -2.90 14.33 4.54
CA LYS A 144 -3.65 13.73 3.42
C LYS A 144 -3.47 12.23 3.34
N GLN A 145 -2.25 11.75 3.51
CA GLN A 145 -1.98 10.31 3.48
C GLN A 145 -2.65 9.58 4.65
N ARG A 146 -2.56 10.11 5.87
CA ARG A 146 -3.26 9.56 7.04
C ARG A 146 -4.78 9.53 6.81
N VAL A 147 -5.34 10.54 6.17
CA VAL A 147 -6.76 10.56 5.78
C VAL A 147 -7.08 9.47 4.76
N LEU A 148 -6.23 9.26 3.74
CA LEU A 148 -6.45 8.21 2.74
C LEU A 148 -6.31 6.79 3.32
N ILE A 149 -5.40 6.60 4.29
CA ILE A 149 -5.34 5.34 5.04
C ILE A 149 -6.60 5.18 5.88
N ALA A 150 -7.04 6.20 6.65
CA ALA A 150 -8.28 6.16 7.41
C ALA A 150 -9.47 5.78 6.51
N ARG A 151 -9.54 6.36 5.30
CA ARG A 151 -10.54 6.02 4.28
C ARG A 151 -10.47 4.55 3.88
N SER A 152 -9.27 4.02 3.61
CA SER A 152 -9.09 2.63 3.19
C SER A 152 -9.42 1.63 4.31
N LEU A 153 -9.27 2.03 5.57
CA LEU A 153 -9.60 1.24 6.76
C LEU A 153 -11.08 1.33 7.17
N ALA A 154 -11.83 2.32 6.67
CA ALA A 154 -13.20 2.60 7.10
C ALA A 154 -14.18 1.46 6.78
N SER A 155 -13.87 0.60 5.80
CA SER A 155 -14.62 -0.63 5.49
C SER A 155 -14.24 -1.81 6.39
N ARG A 156 -13.29 -1.65 7.31
CA ARG A 156 -12.71 -2.71 8.15
C ARG A 156 -12.21 -3.89 7.31
N PRO A 157 -11.27 -3.64 6.40
CA PRO A 157 -10.74 -4.67 5.49
C PRO A 157 -9.89 -5.70 6.23
N GLU A 158 -9.67 -6.85 5.60
CA GLU A 158 -8.73 -7.89 6.05
C GLU A 158 -7.36 -7.74 5.38
N ILE A 159 -7.33 -7.06 4.23
CA ILE A 159 -6.14 -6.81 3.43
C ILE A 159 -6.07 -5.33 3.10
N LEU A 160 -4.90 -4.72 3.24
CA LEU A 160 -4.65 -3.33 2.88
C LEU A 160 -3.61 -3.25 1.75
N LEU A 161 -4.01 -2.69 0.61
CA LEU A 161 -3.15 -2.41 -0.52
C LEU A 161 -2.79 -0.92 -0.54
N LEU A 162 -1.50 -0.62 -0.55
CA LEU A 162 -0.96 0.73 -0.57
C LEU A 162 -0.13 0.94 -1.84
N ASP A 163 -0.52 1.92 -2.67
CA ASP A 163 0.18 2.23 -3.91
C ASP A 163 1.02 3.50 -3.73
N GLU A 164 2.34 3.33 -3.59
CA GLU A 164 3.34 4.39 -3.36
C GLU A 164 2.95 5.34 -2.20
N PRO A 165 2.72 4.82 -1.00
CA PRO A 165 2.15 5.61 0.09
C PRO A 165 3.07 6.70 0.63
N THR A 166 4.38 6.66 0.36
CA THR A 166 5.34 7.68 0.78
C THR A 166 5.63 8.73 -0.28
N ALA A 167 5.06 8.59 -1.49
CA ALA A 167 5.19 9.61 -2.52
C ALA A 167 4.61 10.94 -2.04
N ASN A 168 5.46 11.98 -2.00
CA ASN A 168 5.11 13.34 -1.52
C ASN A 168 5.03 13.53 0.01
N ILE A 169 5.60 12.63 0.81
CA ILE A 169 5.89 12.90 2.22
C ILE A 169 7.27 13.57 2.33
N ASP A 170 7.38 14.53 3.23
CA ASP A 170 8.69 15.04 3.60
C ASP A 170 9.43 14.00 4.46
N PRO A 171 10.79 13.96 4.38
CA PRO A 171 11.58 12.93 5.07
C PRO A 171 11.36 12.87 6.59
N GLY A 172 10.96 14.00 7.21
CA GLY A 172 10.70 14.05 8.65
C GLY A 172 9.40 13.34 9.06
N ALA A 173 8.42 13.28 8.16
CA ALA A 173 7.14 12.61 8.42
C ALA A 173 7.16 11.13 7.99
N GLU A 174 8.14 10.71 7.20
CA GLU A 174 8.26 9.36 6.67
C GLU A 174 8.45 8.31 7.77
N GLN A 175 9.28 8.60 8.77
CA GLN A 175 9.50 7.71 9.91
C GLN A 175 8.20 7.43 10.69
N CYS A 176 7.43 8.48 10.99
CA CYS A 176 6.13 8.33 11.66
C CYS A 176 5.13 7.54 10.81
N PHE A 177 5.29 7.58 9.49
CA PHE A 177 4.45 6.80 8.58
C PHE A 177 4.81 5.32 8.62
N TYR A 178 6.09 4.96 8.64
CA TYR A 178 6.53 3.56 8.79
C TYR A 178 6.09 2.98 10.14
N GLU A 179 6.19 3.74 11.22
CA GLU A 179 5.69 3.32 12.53
C GLU A 179 4.18 3.03 12.51
N LEU A 180 3.40 3.83 11.79
CA LEU A 180 1.98 3.58 11.57
C LEU A 180 1.74 2.27 10.80
N LEU A 181 2.52 1.99 9.76
CA LEU A 181 2.39 0.73 9.01
C LEU A 181 2.78 -0.48 9.86
N ASP A 182 3.80 -0.34 10.72
CA ASP A 182 4.20 -1.38 11.68
C ASP A 182 3.09 -1.72 12.69
N GLU A 183 2.28 -0.73 13.08
CA GLU A 183 1.10 -1.00 13.92
C GLU A 183 -0.01 -1.67 13.12
N LEU A 184 -0.28 -1.22 11.90
CA LEU A 184 -1.35 -1.79 11.06
C LEU A 184 -1.07 -3.25 10.66
N GLN A 185 0.18 -3.62 10.42
CA GLN A 185 0.55 -5.01 10.07
C GLN A 185 0.28 -6.03 11.18
N LYS A 186 0.14 -5.60 12.44
CA LYS A 186 -0.23 -6.49 13.55
C LYS A 186 -1.68 -6.98 13.44
N GLU A 187 -2.52 -6.24 12.72
CA GLU A 187 -3.95 -6.50 12.60
C GLU A 187 -4.37 -6.93 11.18
N LEU A 188 -3.58 -6.59 10.17
CA LEU A 188 -3.95 -6.71 8.76
C LEU A 188 -2.85 -7.36 7.93
N THR A 189 -3.23 -7.93 6.80
CA THR A 189 -2.28 -8.29 5.74
C THR A 189 -1.98 -7.05 4.91
N LEU A 190 -0.70 -6.68 4.75
CA LEU A 190 -0.29 -5.49 4.02
C LEU A 190 0.40 -5.85 2.70
N LEU A 191 0.01 -5.17 1.62
CA LEU A 191 0.76 -5.15 0.37
C LEU A 191 1.06 -3.70 0.00
N THR A 192 2.32 -3.34 0.01
CA THR A 192 2.76 -1.98 -0.31
C THR A 192 3.55 -1.98 -1.61
N VAL A 193 3.13 -1.21 -2.59
CA VAL A 193 3.94 -0.89 -3.76
C VAL A 193 4.86 0.26 -3.38
N SER A 194 6.15 0.06 -3.51
CA SER A 194 7.14 1.11 -3.28
C SER A 194 8.25 1.01 -4.33
N HIS A 195 8.88 2.13 -4.62
CA HIS A 195 10.18 2.20 -5.29
C HIS A 195 11.29 2.60 -4.32
N ASP A 196 10.93 2.87 -3.06
CA ASP A 196 11.88 3.17 -2.00
C ASP A 196 12.38 1.87 -1.34
N LEU A 197 13.69 1.64 -1.47
CA LEU A 197 14.37 0.50 -0.87
C LEU A 197 14.53 0.66 0.66
N GLY A 198 14.39 1.88 1.18
CA GLY A 198 14.36 2.14 2.62
C GLY A 198 13.18 1.44 3.29
N PHE A 199 12.04 1.36 2.61
CA PHE A 199 10.86 0.63 3.06
C PHE A 199 11.10 -0.87 3.25
N VAL A 200 12.00 -1.48 2.45
CA VAL A 200 12.34 -2.91 2.54
C VAL A 200 13.04 -3.28 3.84
N LYS A 201 13.61 -2.32 4.56
CA LYS A 201 14.29 -2.54 5.85
C LYS A 201 13.33 -2.63 7.04
N SER A 202 12.05 -2.26 6.88
CA SER A 202 11.02 -2.45 7.90
C SER A 202 10.55 -3.91 7.94
N ASN A 203 9.69 -4.27 8.88
CA ASN A 203 9.20 -5.64 9.16
C ASN A 203 8.47 -6.32 7.99
N ILE A 204 9.09 -6.38 6.80
CA ILE A 204 8.54 -7.01 5.61
C ILE A 204 8.81 -8.51 5.66
N SER A 205 7.78 -9.30 5.39
CA SER A 205 7.87 -10.77 5.34
C SER A 205 8.33 -11.26 3.97
N LYS A 206 8.03 -10.50 2.89
CA LYS A 206 8.22 -10.96 1.52
C LYS A 206 8.39 -9.78 0.54
N ILE A 207 9.29 -9.92 -0.41
CA ILE A 207 9.46 -8.97 -1.52
C ILE A 207 8.96 -9.61 -2.80
N ILE A 208 8.07 -8.92 -3.50
CA ILE A 208 7.46 -9.35 -4.75
C ILE A 208 7.96 -8.44 -5.86
N CYS A 209 8.92 -8.89 -6.64
CA CYS A 209 9.53 -8.13 -7.72
C CYS A 209 8.74 -8.32 -9.01
N VAL A 210 8.19 -7.22 -9.56
CA VAL A 210 7.31 -7.23 -10.73
C VAL A 210 7.97 -6.51 -11.90
N ASN A 211 8.31 -7.26 -12.94
CA ASN A 211 8.77 -6.74 -14.23
C ASN A 211 8.35 -7.72 -15.31
N ARG A 212 7.09 -7.60 -15.81
CA ARG A 212 6.40 -8.55 -16.68
C ARG A 212 6.23 -9.94 -16.04
N PHE A 213 7.28 -10.47 -15.43
CA PHE A 213 7.29 -11.68 -14.59
C PHE A 213 7.30 -11.28 -13.12
N VAL A 214 7.00 -12.23 -12.26
CA VAL A 214 7.12 -12.04 -10.81
C VAL A 214 8.20 -12.95 -10.26
N LYS A 215 9.08 -12.37 -9.42
CA LYS A 215 10.02 -13.11 -8.59
C LYS A 215 9.80 -12.76 -7.14
N ILE A 216 9.88 -13.77 -6.28
CA ILE A 216 9.70 -13.61 -4.83
C ILE A 216 11.06 -13.74 -4.17
N HIS A 217 11.37 -12.80 -3.27
CA HIS A 217 12.59 -12.82 -2.48
C HIS A 217 12.25 -12.75 -0.99
N ASN A 218 13.09 -13.40 -0.19
CA ASN A 218 13.11 -13.17 1.24
C ASN A 218 13.87 -11.85 1.50
N PRO A 219 13.36 -10.95 2.34
CA PRO A 219 14.05 -9.70 2.66
C PRO A 219 15.48 -9.88 3.20
N ALA A 220 15.74 -10.99 3.92
CA ALA A 220 17.07 -11.28 4.46
C ALA A 220 18.12 -11.57 3.37
N ASP A 221 17.71 -12.10 2.24
CA ASP A 221 18.58 -12.51 1.13
C ASP A 221 18.61 -11.46 0.00
N PHE A 222 17.77 -10.43 0.08
CA PHE A 222 17.62 -9.41 -0.96
C PHE A 222 18.81 -8.45 -0.97
N ASN A 223 19.49 -8.36 -2.10
CA ASN A 223 20.74 -7.62 -2.24
C ASN A 223 20.77 -6.69 -3.48
N SER A 224 21.85 -5.93 -3.64
CA SER A 224 21.99 -4.97 -4.73
C SER A 224 21.97 -5.62 -6.12
N SER A 225 22.43 -6.86 -6.26
CA SER A 225 22.40 -7.56 -7.56
C SER A 225 20.97 -7.93 -7.97
N ASP A 226 20.08 -8.19 -7.00
CA ASP A 226 18.66 -8.42 -7.29
C ASP A 226 18.01 -7.14 -7.81
N ILE A 227 18.35 -5.99 -7.24
CA ILE A 227 17.88 -4.68 -7.68
C ILE A 227 18.33 -4.39 -9.11
N ASP A 228 19.61 -4.57 -9.42
CA ASP A 228 20.16 -4.37 -10.77
C ASP A 228 19.44 -5.25 -11.80
N ASN A 229 19.13 -6.49 -11.44
CA ASN A 229 18.39 -7.42 -12.30
C ASN A 229 16.93 -6.99 -12.53
N ILE A 230 16.29 -6.35 -11.56
CA ILE A 230 14.89 -5.90 -11.66
C ILE A 230 14.77 -4.64 -12.51
N TYR A 231 15.71 -3.70 -12.34
CA TYR A 231 15.66 -2.39 -13.00
C TYR A 231 16.44 -2.34 -14.32
N ASN A 232 17.14 -3.42 -14.71
CA ASN A 232 18.00 -3.50 -15.91
C ASN A 232 19.07 -2.39 -16.01
N HIS A 233 19.45 -1.78 -14.89
CA HIS A 233 20.46 -0.74 -14.77
C HIS A 233 21.21 -0.88 -13.44
N HIS A 234 22.48 -0.52 -13.41
CA HIS A 234 23.24 -0.38 -12.16
C HIS A 234 22.65 0.75 -11.31
N VAL A 235 21.72 0.42 -10.44
CA VAL A 235 21.20 1.34 -9.43
C VAL A 235 22.22 1.40 -8.30
N LYS A 236 22.98 2.50 -8.18
CA LYS A 236 23.79 2.72 -7.00
C LYS A 236 22.87 2.88 -5.80
N MET A 237 22.89 1.92 -4.88
CA MET A 237 22.33 2.13 -3.56
C MET A 237 23.11 3.28 -2.91
N VAL A 238 22.47 4.42 -2.74
CA VAL A 238 22.99 5.48 -1.87
C VAL A 238 22.69 5.00 -0.44
N ALA A 239 23.70 4.37 0.18
CA ALA A 239 23.65 4.16 1.61
C ALA A 239 23.74 5.54 2.25
N HIS A 240 22.65 6.04 2.79
CA HIS A 240 22.70 7.18 3.68
C HIS A 240 23.47 6.73 4.92
N HIS A 241 24.74 7.12 5.00
CA HIS A 241 25.49 7.07 6.23
C HIS A 241 24.81 8.01 7.22
N ASP A 242 24.60 7.50 8.44
CA ASP A 242 24.02 8.21 9.60
C ASP A 242 24.96 9.31 10.14
N ASP A 243 25.41 10.24 9.31
CA ASP A 243 26.07 11.47 9.74
C ASP A 243 25.09 12.63 9.56
N CYS A 244 23.97 12.55 10.28
CA CYS A 244 23.06 13.66 10.41
C CYS A 244 23.59 14.60 11.50
N HIS A 245 24.31 15.64 11.13
CA HIS A 245 24.56 16.82 11.96
C HIS A 245 23.31 17.72 11.98
N CYS A 246 22.19 17.18 12.43
CA CYS A 246 21.06 18.01 12.84
C CYS A 246 21.22 18.28 14.33
N GLY A 247 21.41 19.55 14.70
CA GLY A 247 21.46 20.00 16.08
C GLY A 247 20.10 19.93 16.78
N CYS A 248 19.58 18.73 16.94
CA CYS A 248 18.36 18.43 17.68
C CYS A 248 18.77 17.66 18.93
N ASP A 249 18.96 18.40 20.04
CA ASP A 249 19.06 17.80 21.36
C ASP A 249 17.75 17.07 21.69
N GLY A 250 17.81 15.74 21.79
CA GLY A 250 16.77 15.00 22.50
C GLY A 250 16.25 13.70 21.94
N HIS A 251 16.69 13.19 20.79
CA HIS A 251 16.25 11.86 20.34
C HIS A 251 17.30 10.79 20.59
N LYS A 252 17.03 9.91 21.54
CA LYS A 252 17.82 8.70 21.80
C LYS A 252 17.68 7.75 20.60
N HIS A 253 18.74 7.60 19.82
CA HIS A 253 18.84 6.58 18.77
C HIS A 253 18.74 5.17 19.37
N ILE A 254 17.66 4.46 19.07
CA ILE A 254 17.41 3.07 19.50
C ILE A 254 17.91 2.11 18.41
N TRP A 255 19.13 2.25 17.95
CA TRP A 255 19.76 1.24 17.10
C TRP A 255 21.14 0.89 17.64
N LYS A 256 21.18 -0.08 18.57
CA LYS A 256 22.44 -0.76 18.92
C LYS A 256 22.65 -1.91 17.96
N ARG A 257 23.70 -1.82 17.11
CA ARG A 257 24.26 -2.97 16.41
C ARG A 257 24.61 -4.04 17.44
N LYS A 258 24.09 -5.27 17.30
CA LYS A 258 24.71 -6.45 17.88
C LYS A 258 25.81 -6.91 16.92
N LYS A 259 27.02 -7.07 17.50
CA LYS A 259 28.17 -7.71 16.89
C LYS A 259 27.90 -9.17 16.56
#